data_9346030348447d66ceb4ab1b6a140b0d
#
_entry.id   9346030348447d66ceb4ab1b6a140b0d
#
_cell.length_a   1.000
_cell.length_b   1.000
_cell.length_c   1.000
_cell.angle_alpha   90.00
_cell.angle_beta   90.00
_cell.angle_gamma   90.00
#
_symmetry.space_group_name_H-M   'P 1'
#
loop_
_entity.id
_entity.type
_entity.pdbx_description
1 polymer ?
#
loop_
_entity_poly.entity_id
_entity_poly.type
_entity_poly.pdbx_seq_one_letter_code
_entity_poly.pdbx_strand_id
1 'polypeptide(L)'
;MKTKSIAIFAVFAAVLAISTPILAHHGYAAYDMQITKTVKGTITYFMMANPHSQIDLEVKDENGNTNPWVIEDAGTVRAMREGGWDFDTLKPGDEVTIVYHPAKGPGHAGLLIKCTLADGRVFPKGRPQSQQEN
;
A
#
# COMPACT_ATOMS: atom_id res chain seq x y z
N MET A 1 -53.14 7.30 10.98
CA MET A 1 -51.98 6.47 11.35
C MET A 1 -51.16 6.00 10.15
N LYS A 2 -51.78 5.62 9.03
CA LYS A 2 -51.05 5.12 7.85
C LYS A 2 -50.09 6.14 7.19
N THR A 3 -50.46 7.43 7.15
CA THR A 3 -49.64 8.50 6.56
C THR A 3 -48.37 8.83 7.35
N LYS A 4 -48.41 8.74 8.69
CA LYS A 4 -47.25 8.97 9.55
C LYS A 4 -46.21 7.84 9.42
N SER A 5 -46.66 6.59 9.26
CA SER A 5 -45.80 5.44 9.06
C SER A 5 -45.09 5.48 7.69
N ILE A 6 -45.78 5.92 6.64
CA ILE A 6 -45.19 6.08 5.29
C ILE A 6 -44.14 7.19 5.29
N ALA A 7 -44.40 8.33 5.99
CA ALA A 7 -43.42 9.42 6.09
C ALA A 7 -42.14 8.99 6.83
N ILE A 8 -42.28 8.23 7.92
CA ILE A 8 -41.09 7.69 8.66
C ILE A 8 -40.32 6.73 7.81
N PHE A 9 -40.97 5.86 7.05
CA PHE A 9 -40.32 4.91 6.16
C PHE A 9 -39.57 5.60 5.01
N ALA A 10 -40.16 6.66 4.45
CA ALA A 10 -39.53 7.45 3.38
C ALA A 10 -38.27 8.19 3.88
N VAL A 11 -38.30 8.75 5.11
CA VAL A 11 -37.15 9.40 5.73
C VAL A 11 -36.04 8.38 6.00
N PHE A 12 -36.39 7.19 6.49
CA PHE A 12 -35.39 6.14 6.76
C PHE A 12 -34.75 5.60 5.47
N ALA A 13 -35.53 5.44 4.40
CA ALA A 13 -35.04 5.05 3.08
C ALA A 13 -34.16 6.15 2.47
N ALA A 14 -34.50 7.44 2.65
CA ALA A 14 -33.66 8.54 2.18
C ALA A 14 -32.32 8.62 2.92
N VAL A 15 -32.29 8.38 4.23
CA VAL A 15 -31.05 8.36 5.04
C VAL A 15 -30.14 7.19 4.61
N LEU A 16 -30.71 6.03 4.30
CA LEU A 16 -29.96 4.87 3.78
C LEU A 16 -29.42 5.11 2.37
N ALA A 17 -30.10 5.89 1.53
CA ALA A 17 -29.66 6.22 0.18
C ALA A 17 -28.50 7.24 0.15
N ILE A 18 -28.29 8.01 1.23
CA ILE A 18 -27.22 9.01 1.36
C ILE A 18 -25.95 8.38 1.94
N SER A 19 -26.01 7.18 2.51
CA SER A 19 -24.84 6.42 2.94
C SER A 19 -24.09 5.87 1.71
N THR A 20 -23.50 6.77 0.93
CA THR A 20 -22.51 6.38 -0.08
C THR A 20 -21.33 5.71 0.64
N PRO A 21 -20.78 4.63 0.09
CA PRO A 21 -19.59 4.00 0.66
C PRO A 21 -18.38 4.94 0.48
N ILE A 22 -18.22 5.90 1.39
CA ILE A 22 -17.05 6.79 1.47
C ILE A 22 -15.78 6.01 1.83
N LEU A 23 -15.92 4.76 2.27
CA LEU A 23 -14.82 3.94 2.79
C LEU A 23 -13.99 3.20 1.74
N ALA A 24 -14.43 3.14 0.47
CA ALA A 24 -13.77 2.30 -0.54
C ALA A 24 -12.58 2.97 -1.26
N HIS A 25 -12.35 4.28 -1.11
CA HIS A 25 -11.32 5.01 -1.86
C HIS A 25 -10.17 5.58 -1.02
N HIS A 26 -10.15 5.36 0.30
CA HIS A 26 -9.11 5.93 1.15
C HIS A 26 -7.72 5.32 0.93
N GLY A 27 -7.62 4.06 0.49
CA GLY A 27 -6.33 3.39 0.32
C GLY A 27 -5.41 4.08 -0.69
N TYR A 28 -5.88 4.35 -1.90
CA TYR A 28 -5.06 4.93 -2.98
C TYR A 28 -5.02 6.46 -2.97
N ALA A 29 -6.03 7.12 -2.37
CA ALA A 29 -6.12 8.58 -2.32
C ALA A 29 -4.97 9.24 -1.54
N ALA A 30 -4.35 8.53 -0.63
CA ALA A 30 -3.21 8.98 0.15
C ALA A 30 -1.90 9.06 -0.64
N TYR A 31 -1.83 8.42 -1.81
CA TYR A 31 -0.63 8.31 -2.64
C TYR A 31 -0.76 9.07 -3.95
N ASP A 32 0.36 9.58 -4.46
CA ASP A 32 0.43 10.16 -5.80
C ASP A 32 0.68 9.04 -6.82
N MET A 33 -0.42 8.53 -7.38
CA MET A 33 -0.40 7.42 -8.33
C MET A 33 0.19 7.78 -9.69
N GLN A 34 0.49 9.05 -9.95
CA GLN A 34 1.11 9.52 -11.19
C GLN A 34 2.63 9.61 -11.10
N ILE A 35 3.16 9.57 -9.88
CA ILE A 35 4.59 9.63 -9.62
C ILE A 35 5.09 8.25 -9.21
N THR A 36 6.20 7.84 -9.81
CA THR A 36 6.95 6.65 -9.43
C THR A 36 8.33 7.06 -8.96
N LYS A 37 8.75 6.56 -7.80
CA LYS A 37 10.07 6.78 -7.23
C LYS A 37 10.74 5.47 -6.86
N THR A 38 12.05 5.51 -6.69
CA THR A 38 12.86 4.37 -6.27
C THR A 38 13.66 4.73 -5.04
N VAL A 39 13.73 3.82 -4.08
CA VAL A 39 14.54 3.95 -2.88
C VAL A 39 15.30 2.66 -2.62
N LYS A 40 16.53 2.77 -2.09
CA LYS A 40 17.32 1.65 -1.58
C LYS A 40 17.41 1.75 -0.06
N GLY A 41 17.25 0.63 0.62
CA GLY A 41 17.34 0.61 2.06
C GLY A 41 17.51 -0.79 2.62
N THR A 42 17.62 -0.84 3.94
CA THR A 42 17.76 -2.07 4.70
C THR A 42 16.46 -2.35 5.45
N ILE A 43 15.90 -3.53 5.29
CA ILE A 43 14.66 -3.94 5.97
C ILE A 43 14.86 -3.94 7.48
N THR A 44 13.92 -3.33 8.19
CA THR A 44 13.83 -3.37 9.65
C THR A 44 12.64 -4.21 10.13
N TYR A 45 11.56 -4.20 9.34
CA TYR A 45 10.35 -4.97 9.64
C TYR A 45 9.58 -5.33 8.38
N PHE A 46 8.96 -6.50 8.38
CA PHE A 46 8.06 -6.95 7.32
C PHE A 46 6.85 -7.67 7.91
N MET A 47 5.66 -7.28 7.48
CA MET A 47 4.41 -7.90 7.90
C MET A 47 3.47 -8.06 6.72
N MET A 48 3.01 -9.29 6.48
CA MET A 48 1.89 -9.57 5.59
C MET A 48 0.60 -9.66 6.40
N ALA A 49 -0.33 -8.74 6.17
CA ALA A 49 -1.61 -8.67 6.87
C ALA A 49 -2.72 -8.11 5.97
N ASN A 50 -3.97 -8.36 6.36
CA ASN A 50 -5.13 -7.70 5.78
C ASN A 50 -5.57 -6.55 6.72
N PRO A 51 -5.98 -5.40 6.21
CA PRO A 51 -6.17 -5.05 4.79
C PRO A 51 -4.89 -4.62 4.06
N HIS A 52 -3.80 -4.28 4.77
CA HIS A 52 -2.55 -3.80 4.19
C HIS A 52 -1.36 -4.51 4.80
N SER A 53 -0.41 -4.86 3.95
CA SER A 53 0.91 -5.34 4.37
C SER A 53 1.87 -4.17 4.48
N GLN A 54 2.94 -4.32 5.28
CA GLN A 54 3.88 -3.25 5.60
C GLN A 54 5.31 -3.72 5.50
N ILE A 55 6.13 -2.86 4.93
CA ILE A 55 7.58 -2.99 4.86
C ILE A 55 8.19 -1.75 5.49
N ASP A 56 8.92 -1.91 6.59
CA ASP A 56 9.70 -0.83 7.18
C ASP A 56 11.16 -1.00 6.80
N LEU A 57 11.80 0.09 6.44
CA LEU A 57 13.20 0.09 6.06
C LEU A 57 13.92 1.35 6.53
N GLU A 58 15.20 1.24 6.71
CA GLU A 58 16.11 2.36 6.94
C GLU A 58 16.78 2.74 5.63
N VAL A 59 16.74 4.03 5.30
CA VAL A 59 17.34 4.59 4.10
C VAL A 59 18.39 5.61 4.49
N LYS A 60 19.59 5.49 3.95
CA LYS A 60 20.65 6.49 4.11
C LYS A 60 20.43 7.63 3.12
N ASP A 61 20.44 8.85 3.60
CA ASP A 61 20.47 10.05 2.77
C ASP A 61 21.88 10.36 2.24
N GLU A 62 21.98 11.40 1.42
CA GLU A 62 23.27 11.83 0.81
C GLU A 62 24.30 12.28 1.85
N ASN A 63 23.86 12.65 3.06
CA ASN A 63 24.72 13.06 4.18
C ASN A 63 25.10 11.87 5.08
N GLY A 64 24.61 10.66 4.78
CA GLY A 64 24.86 9.46 5.56
C GLY A 64 23.93 9.29 6.77
N ASN A 65 22.94 10.16 6.96
CA ASN A 65 21.94 10.00 8.02
C ASN A 65 20.96 8.91 7.62
N THR A 66 20.51 8.16 8.61
CA THR A 66 19.53 7.09 8.42
C THR A 66 18.13 7.61 8.73
N ASN A 67 17.21 7.44 7.80
CA ASN A 67 15.81 7.84 7.93
C ASN A 67 14.91 6.62 7.86
N PRO A 68 13.93 6.48 8.77
CA PRO A 68 12.94 5.41 8.70
C PRO A 68 11.94 5.66 7.57
N TRP A 69 11.59 4.60 6.86
CA TRP A 69 10.62 4.59 5.77
C TRP A 69 9.56 3.52 5.99
N VAL A 70 8.34 3.80 5.55
CA VAL A 70 7.22 2.86 5.57
C VAL A 70 6.67 2.70 4.17
N ILE A 71 6.65 1.48 3.67
CA ILE A 71 6.06 1.13 2.38
C ILE A 71 4.91 0.18 2.63
N GLU A 72 3.72 0.54 2.15
CA GLU A 72 2.52 -0.29 2.25
C GLU A 72 2.27 -1.04 0.95
N ASP A 73 1.72 -2.25 1.05
CA ASP A 73 1.09 -2.96 -0.06
C ASP A 73 -0.41 -3.02 0.19
N ALA A 74 -1.20 -2.48 -0.75
CA ALA A 74 -2.66 -2.46 -0.66
C ALA A 74 -3.31 -3.78 -1.09
N GLY A 75 -2.52 -4.77 -1.48
CA GLY A 75 -2.98 -6.11 -1.82
C GLY A 75 -3.36 -6.91 -0.57
N THR A 76 -4.31 -7.83 -0.72
CA THR A 76 -4.58 -8.81 0.32
C THR A 76 -3.41 -9.79 0.47
N VAL A 77 -3.31 -10.44 1.63
CA VAL A 77 -2.32 -11.53 1.85
C VAL A 77 -2.40 -12.59 0.74
N ARG A 78 -3.61 -12.91 0.27
CA ARG A 78 -3.80 -13.83 -0.84
C ARG A 78 -3.15 -13.32 -2.14
N ALA A 79 -3.42 -12.07 -2.51
CA ALA A 79 -2.85 -11.47 -3.72
C ALA A 79 -1.31 -11.37 -3.65
N MET A 80 -0.76 -11.06 -2.48
CA MET A 80 0.68 -11.09 -2.27
C MET A 80 1.25 -12.50 -2.48
N ARG A 81 0.62 -13.53 -1.91
CA ARG A 81 1.04 -14.93 -2.11
C ARG A 81 1.00 -15.35 -3.58
N GLU A 82 -0.03 -14.96 -4.32
CA GLU A 82 -0.12 -15.17 -5.77
C GLU A 82 1.02 -14.45 -6.51
N GLY A 83 1.47 -13.31 -6.00
CA GLY A 83 2.68 -12.59 -6.44
C GLY A 83 4.00 -13.19 -5.93
N GLY A 84 3.95 -14.33 -5.28
CA GLY A 84 5.13 -15.07 -4.82
C GLY A 84 5.73 -14.62 -3.49
N TRP A 85 5.04 -13.74 -2.76
CA TRP A 85 5.42 -13.35 -1.40
C TRP A 85 5.10 -14.45 -0.40
N ASP A 86 5.91 -14.56 0.65
CA ASP A 86 5.61 -15.34 1.85
C ASP A 86 5.97 -14.51 3.10
N PHE A 87 5.53 -14.94 4.28
CA PHE A 87 5.74 -14.23 5.55
C PHE A 87 7.22 -14.04 5.92
N ASP A 88 8.11 -14.80 5.33
CA ASP A 88 9.57 -14.72 5.52
C ASP A 88 10.33 -14.27 4.27
N THR A 89 9.62 -13.69 3.28
CA THR A 89 10.25 -13.20 2.03
C THR A 89 11.28 -12.12 2.30
N LEU A 90 10.99 -11.22 3.25
CA LEU A 90 11.91 -10.19 3.72
C LEU A 90 12.24 -10.42 5.19
N LYS A 91 13.49 -10.18 5.55
CA LYS A 91 13.98 -10.30 6.93
C LYS A 91 14.72 -9.03 7.33
N PRO A 92 14.69 -8.64 8.61
CA PRO A 92 15.52 -7.56 9.10
C PRO A 92 17.00 -7.77 8.68
N GLY A 93 17.60 -6.73 8.11
CA GLY A 93 18.96 -6.75 7.56
C GLY A 93 19.03 -6.99 6.06
N ASP A 94 17.96 -7.41 5.38
CA ASP A 94 17.96 -7.55 3.93
C ASP A 94 18.09 -6.19 3.25
N GLU A 95 18.97 -6.08 2.26
CA GLU A 95 19.07 -4.91 1.39
C GLU A 95 18.09 -5.04 0.23
N VAL A 96 17.32 -3.99 -0.01
CA VAL A 96 16.30 -3.98 -1.06
C VAL A 96 16.32 -2.69 -1.86
N THR A 97 15.85 -2.79 -3.09
CA THR A 97 15.47 -1.65 -3.93
C THR A 97 13.95 -1.68 -4.11
N ILE A 98 13.27 -0.63 -3.69
CA ILE A 98 11.81 -0.52 -3.77
C ILE A 98 11.43 0.57 -4.76
N VAL A 99 10.55 0.22 -5.69
CA VAL A 99 9.82 1.16 -6.57
C VAL A 99 8.44 1.35 -5.96
N TYR A 100 8.01 2.61 -5.84
CA TYR A 100 6.79 2.95 -5.10
C TYR A 100 6.13 4.23 -5.63
N HIS A 101 4.84 4.40 -5.34
CA HIS A 101 4.14 5.67 -5.44
C HIS A 101 4.28 6.44 -4.12
N PRO A 102 4.76 7.70 -4.11
CA PRO A 102 4.98 8.43 -2.87
C PRO A 102 3.65 8.81 -2.19
N ALA A 103 3.64 8.82 -0.87
CA ALA A 103 2.55 9.40 -0.11
C ALA A 103 2.49 10.92 -0.37
N LYS A 104 1.27 11.49 -0.39
CA LYS A 104 1.03 12.93 -0.59
C LYS A 104 1.34 13.76 0.66
N GLY A 105 1.37 13.14 1.83
CA GLY A 105 1.70 13.78 3.10
C GLY A 105 3.20 13.94 3.32
N PRO A 106 3.59 14.64 4.39
CA PRO A 106 4.98 14.73 4.80
C PRO A 106 5.50 13.38 5.29
N GLY A 107 6.83 13.19 5.19
CA GLY A 107 7.52 11.99 5.68
C GLY A 107 7.94 11.03 4.56
N HIS A 108 8.43 9.87 4.98
CA HIS A 108 9.01 8.86 4.12
C HIS A 108 8.08 7.64 4.04
N ALA A 109 7.04 7.76 3.20
CA ALA A 109 6.06 6.70 3.01
C ALA A 109 5.68 6.53 1.53
N GLY A 110 5.23 5.33 1.17
CA GLY A 110 4.80 5.05 -0.20
C GLY A 110 3.99 3.78 -0.33
N LEU A 111 3.40 3.60 -1.50
CA LEU A 111 2.67 2.41 -1.90
C LEU A 111 3.56 1.56 -2.82
N LEU A 112 3.73 0.30 -2.48
CA LEU A 112 4.61 -0.64 -3.18
C LEU A 112 4.18 -0.87 -4.63
N ILE A 113 5.14 -0.76 -5.54
CA ILE A 113 5.01 -1.22 -6.93
C ILE A 113 5.86 -2.48 -7.12
N LYS A 114 7.12 -2.42 -6.70
CA LYS A 114 8.10 -3.49 -6.91
C LYS A 114 9.14 -3.48 -5.80
N CYS A 115 9.53 -4.65 -5.34
CA CYS A 115 10.65 -4.85 -4.43
C CYS A 115 11.66 -5.79 -5.09
N THR A 116 12.92 -5.39 -5.14
CA THR A 116 14.04 -6.20 -5.63
C THR A 116 15.01 -6.43 -4.50
N LEU A 117 15.31 -7.70 -4.19
CA LEU A 117 16.30 -8.10 -3.19
C LEU A 117 17.73 -8.05 -3.77
N ALA A 118 18.72 -8.02 -2.90
CA ALA A 118 20.13 -8.02 -3.30
C ALA A 118 20.53 -9.25 -4.12
N ASP A 119 19.86 -10.40 -3.95
CA ASP A 119 20.08 -11.63 -4.72
C ASP A 119 19.39 -11.62 -6.10
N GLY A 120 18.71 -10.52 -6.47
CA GLY A 120 18.05 -10.32 -7.75
C GLY A 120 16.61 -10.83 -7.81
N ARG A 121 16.06 -11.43 -6.74
CA ARG A 121 14.65 -11.79 -6.69
C ARG A 121 13.78 -10.52 -6.72
N VAL A 122 12.72 -10.57 -7.51
CA VAL A 122 11.78 -9.45 -7.71
C VAL A 122 10.39 -9.84 -7.28
N PHE A 123 9.70 -8.95 -6.57
CA PHE A 123 8.33 -9.13 -6.10
C PHE A 123 7.47 -7.91 -6.45
N PRO A 124 6.18 -8.10 -6.82
CA PRO A 124 5.56 -9.40 -7.08
C PRO A 124 6.14 -10.09 -8.32
N LYS A 125 6.17 -11.43 -8.29
CA LYS A 125 6.56 -12.24 -9.45
C LYS A 125 5.49 -12.15 -10.54
N GLY A 126 5.90 -12.13 -11.80
CA GLY A 126 4.99 -12.25 -12.94
C GLY A 126 4.32 -10.95 -13.42
N ARG A 127 4.65 -9.77 -12.87
CA ARG A 127 4.27 -8.50 -13.50
C ARG A 127 5.21 -8.21 -14.68
N PRO A 128 4.69 -8.08 -15.94
CA PRO A 128 5.51 -7.64 -17.06
C PRO A 128 6.14 -6.27 -16.77
N GLN A 129 7.42 -6.11 -17.09
CA GLN A 129 8.15 -4.85 -16.86
C GLN A 129 7.52 -3.66 -17.60
N SER A 130 6.76 -3.90 -18.67
CA SER A 130 6.10 -2.86 -19.48
C SER A 130 4.98 -2.09 -18.77
N GLN A 131 4.53 -2.53 -17.58
CA GLN A 131 3.50 -1.81 -16.78
C GLN A 131 4.09 -1.03 -15.60
N GLN A 132 5.41 -0.97 -15.49
CA GLN A 132 6.12 -0.35 -14.37
C GLN A 132 6.75 1.00 -14.71
N GLU A 133 6.68 1.47 -15.95
CA GLU A 133 7.38 2.66 -16.45
C GLU A 133 6.47 3.68 -17.17
N ASN A 134 5.17 3.73 -16.84
CA ASN A 134 4.30 4.81 -17.35
C ASN A 134 3.70 5.60 -16.20
#